data_b126deb42e818ac1e348b248fffbba44
#
_entry.id   b126deb42e818ac1e348b248fffbba44
#
_cell.length_a   1.000
_cell.length_b   1.000
_cell.length_c   1.000
_cell.angle_alpha   90.00
_cell.angle_beta   90.00
_cell.angle_gamma   90.00
#
_symmetry.space_group_name_H-M   'P 1'
#
loop_
_entity.id
_entity.type
_entity.pdbx_description
1 polymer ?
#
loop_
_entity_poly.entity_id
_entity_poly.type
_entity_poly.pdbx_seq_one_letter_code
_entity_poly.pdbx_strand_id
1 'polypeptide(L)'
;RTSLAAMTDYSARRTMMVDTQVRPSDVTKFPIIDAMLSVKREDFVPSAQREAAYMGENLSLGGGRVLLEPRTLAKMLDALDIGADDLVLDIGAGYGYSAAVIAHMAVAVVALEEDEDMARDAEEGLMAAGMDNVIVHAGPLSAGAAEHGPYDVILVQGGISDIPDAVIDQLKDGGLFACRCLFGALGVVRFG
;
A
#
# COMPACT_ATOMS: atom_id res chain seq x y z
N ARG A 1 -14.73 -25.87 -31.43
CA ARG A 1 -13.82 -24.72 -31.50
C ARG A 1 -14.06 -23.88 -30.24
N THR A 2 -13.28 -24.16 -29.25
CA THR A 2 -13.29 -23.39 -28.00
C THR A 2 -12.81 -21.99 -28.35
N SER A 3 -13.71 -21.00 -28.22
CA SER A 3 -13.35 -19.58 -28.25
C SER A 3 -12.31 -19.38 -27.16
N LEU A 4 -11.08 -18.98 -27.52
CA LEU A 4 -10.20 -18.33 -26.55
C LEU A 4 -10.95 -17.08 -26.12
N ALA A 5 -11.64 -17.15 -24.99
CA ALA A 5 -12.09 -15.98 -24.29
C ALA A 5 -10.84 -15.10 -24.16
N ALA A 6 -10.90 -13.88 -24.65
CA ALA A 6 -9.77 -12.96 -24.58
C ALA A 6 -9.30 -12.92 -23.14
N MET A 7 -8.11 -13.45 -22.88
CA MET A 7 -7.49 -13.34 -21.55
C MET A 7 -7.42 -11.87 -21.23
N THR A 8 -7.96 -11.49 -20.09
CA THR A 8 -7.92 -10.09 -19.65
C THR A 8 -6.47 -9.65 -19.61
N ASP A 9 -6.12 -8.63 -20.39
CA ASP A 9 -4.77 -8.10 -20.42
C ASP A 9 -4.57 -7.12 -19.25
N TYR A 10 -4.22 -7.65 -18.10
CA TYR A 10 -3.94 -6.85 -16.91
C TYR A 10 -2.69 -5.99 -17.06
N SER A 11 -1.72 -6.41 -17.88
CA SER A 11 -0.52 -5.62 -18.15
C SER A 11 -0.87 -4.31 -18.88
N ALA A 12 -1.73 -4.37 -19.89
CA ALA A 12 -2.21 -3.17 -20.59
C ALA A 12 -3.03 -2.27 -19.65
N ARG A 13 -3.88 -2.85 -18.82
CA ARG A 13 -4.66 -2.09 -17.82
C ARG A 13 -3.76 -1.41 -16.80
N ARG A 14 -2.68 -2.06 -16.38
CA ARG A 14 -1.70 -1.49 -15.44
C ARG A 14 -0.96 -0.30 -16.05
N THR A 15 -0.51 -0.42 -17.27
CA THR A 15 0.10 0.70 -18.01
C THR A 15 -0.87 1.86 -18.16
N MET A 16 -2.12 1.58 -18.53
CA MET A 16 -3.17 2.59 -18.65
C MET A 16 -3.45 3.28 -17.29
N MET A 17 -3.49 2.52 -16.21
CA MET A 17 -3.63 3.07 -14.84
C MET A 17 -2.54 4.10 -14.54
N VAL A 18 -1.29 3.77 -14.80
CA VAL A 18 -0.17 4.68 -14.56
C VAL A 18 -0.30 5.92 -15.45
N ASP A 19 -0.59 5.76 -16.73
CA ASP A 19 -0.64 6.86 -17.70
C ASP A 19 -1.85 7.79 -17.48
N THR A 20 -2.99 7.27 -17.02
CA THR A 20 -4.23 8.05 -16.92
C THR A 20 -4.59 8.46 -15.48
N GLN A 21 -4.04 7.82 -14.46
CA GLN A 21 -4.40 8.08 -13.07
C GLN A 21 -3.22 8.58 -12.22
N VAL A 22 -2.01 8.08 -12.47
CA VAL A 22 -0.84 8.41 -11.66
C VAL A 22 -0.09 9.62 -12.21
N ARG A 23 0.37 9.57 -13.45
CA ARG A 23 1.11 10.69 -14.08
C ARG A 23 0.33 12.00 -14.11
N PRO A 24 -0.97 12.01 -14.45
CA PRO A 24 -1.75 13.25 -14.44
C PRO A 24 -1.97 13.86 -13.06
N SER A 25 -1.63 13.16 -12.00
CA SER A 25 -1.70 13.64 -10.61
C SER A 25 -0.41 14.29 -10.13
N ASP A 26 0.47 14.68 -11.04
CA ASP A 26 1.79 15.25 -10.77
C ASP A 26 2.75 14.30 -10.03
N VAL A 27 2.51 13.00 -10.14
CA VAL A 27 3.42 11.98 -9.62
C VAL A 27 4.30 11.49 -10.76
N THR A 28 5.55 11.93 -10.75
CA THR A 28 6.51 11.68 -11.83
C THR A 28 7.80 11.01 -11.37
N LYS A 29 7.97 10.77 -10.08
CA LYS A 29 9.16 10.12 -9.53
C LYS A 29 9.29 8.69 -10.07
N PHE A 30 10.44 8.40 -10.69
CA PHE A 30 10.69 7.12 -11.33
C PHE A 30 10.47 5.92 -10.40
N PRO A 31 10.92 5.91 -9.12
CA PRO A 31 10.69 4.76 -8.25
C PRO A 31 9.22 4.42 -8.04
N ILE A 32 8.35 5.43 -7.94
CA ILE A 32 6.91 5.23 -7.77
C ILE A 32 6.30 4.66 -9.05
N ILE A 33 6.63 5.27 -10.18
CA ILE A 33 6.14 4.85 -11.51
C ILE A 33 6.59 3.40 -11.79
N ASP A 34 7.87 3.11 -11.59
CA ASP A 34 8.42 1.78 -11.81
C ASP A 34 7.76 0.71 -10.92
N ALA A 35 7.57 1.02 -9.63
CA ALA A 35 6.89 0.12 -8.70
C ALA A 35 5.45 -0.17 -9.13
N MET A 36 4.70 0.86 -9.50
CA MET A 36 3.30 0.71 -9.90
C MET A 36 3.13 0.02 -11.26
N LEU A 37 4.13 0.11 -12.14
CA LEU A 37 4.17 -0.66 -13.38
C LEU A 37 4.54 -2.14 -13.14
N SER A 38 5.33 -2.43 -12.11
CA SER A 38 5.87 -3.76 -11.82
C SER A 38 4.93 -4.63 -10.99
N VAL A 39 4.20 -4.03 -10.04
CA VAL A 39 3.33 -4.78 -9.13
C VAL A 39 2.01 -5.13 -9.80
N LYS A 40 1.66 -6.40 -9.79
CA LYS A 40 0.40 -6.92 -10.35
C LYS A 40 -0.74 -6.69 -9.36
N ARG A 41 -1.38 -5.52 -9.45
CA ARG A 41 -2.46 -5.10 -8.55
C ARG A 41 -3.60 -6.13 -8.47
N GLU A 42 -3.91 -6.81 -9.58
CA GLU A 42 -4.93 -7.85 -9.66
C GLU A 42 -4.66 -9.07 -8.78
N ASP A 43 -3.42 -9.28 -8.36
CA ASP A 43 -3.04 -10.39 -7.48
C ASP A 43 -3.23 -10.08 -5.99
N PHE A 44 -3.54 -8.82 -5.65
CA PHE A 44 -3.70 -8.34 -4.28
C PHE A 44 -5.13 -7.92 -3.95
N VAL A 45 -6.08 -8.53 -4.62
CA VAL A 45 -7.53 -8.35 -4.38
C VAL A 45 -8.20 -9.73 -4.38
N PRO A 46 -9.39 -9.86 -3.77
CA PRO A 46 -10.19 -11.08 -3.91
C PRO A 46 -10.43 -11.40 -5.39
N SER A 47 -10.46 -12.69 -5.74
CA SER A 47 -10.60 -13.13 -7.13
C SER A 47 -11.84 -12.54 -7.83
N ALA A 48 -12.94 -12.35 -7.09
CA ALA A 48 -14.16 -11.73 -7.60
C ALA A 48 -14.00 -10.25 -7.98
N GLN A 49 -12.93 -9.58 -7.51
CA GLN A 49 -12.69 -8.16 -7.73
C GLN A 49 -11.53 -7.89 -8.68
N ARG A 50 -10.92 -8.90 -9.27
CA ARG A 50 -9.77 -8.74 -10.18
C ARG A 50 -10.08 -7.81 -11.35
N GLU A 51 -11.27 -7.92 -11.93
CA GLU A 51 -11.70 -7.05 -13.04
C GLU A 51 -11.78 -5.57 -12.63
N ALA A 52 -12.08 -5.28 -11.36
CA ALA A 52 -12.20 -3.92 -10.82
C ALA A 52 -10.86 -3.37 -10.30
N ALA A 53 -9.79 -4.15 -10.28
CA ALA A 53 -8.53 -3.78 -9.62
C ALA A 53 -7.90 -2.49 -10.15
N TYR A 54 -8.09 -2.19 -11.43
CA TYR A 54 -7.49 -1.03 -12.10
C TYR A 54 -8.45 0.15 -12.31
N MET A 55 -9.63 0.10 -11.69
CA MET A 55 -10.57 1.22 -11.71
C MET A 55 -10.02 2.40 -10.90
N GLY A 56 -10.39 3.61 -11.31
CA GLY A 56 -9.93 4.85 -10.68
C GLY A 56 -10.69 5.24 -9.42
N GLU A 57 -11.05 4.27 -8.58
CA GLU A 57 -11.78 4.48 -7.34
C GLU A 57 -11.33 3.53 -6.23
N ASN A 58 -11.65 3.85 -4.98
CA ASN A 58 -11.38 2.99 -3.85
C ASN A 58 -12.18 1.70 -3.96
N LEU A 59 -11.53 0.58 -3.65
CA LEU A 59 -12.14 -0.74 -3.73
C LEU A 59 -12.31 -1.30 -2.32
N SER A 60 -13.55 -1.61 -1.94
CA SER A 60 -13.82 -2.26 -0.66
C SER A 60 -13.31 -3.71 -0.67
N LEU A 61 -12.51 -4.05 0.34
CA LEU A 61 -11.95 -5.39 0.52
C LEU A 61 -12.73 -6.21 1.57
N GLY A 62 -13.77 -5.63 2.17
CA GLY A 62 -14.47 -6.20 3.32
C GLY A 62 -13.83 -5.83 4.65
N GLY A 63 -14.56 -6.06 5.76
CA GLY A 63 -14.03 -5.80 7.10
C GLY A 63 -13.60 -4.36 7.38
N GLY A 64 -14.14 -3.39 6.64
CA GLY A 64 -13.74 -1.98 6.75
C GLY A 64 -12.42 -1.65 6.06
N ARG A 65 -11.80 -2.60 5.38
CA ARG A 65 -10.57 -2.38 4.62
C ARG A 65 -10.87 -1.88 3.22
N VAL A 66 -10.00 -1.02 2.73
CA VAL A 66 -10.11 -0.41 1.41
C VAL A 66 -8.77 -0.52 0.69
N LEU A 67 -8.81 -0.92 -0.57
CA LEU A 67 -7.70 -0.70 -1.48
C LEU A 67 -7.84 0.72 -2.04
N LEU A 68 -6.90 1.60 -1.71
CA LEU A 68 -6.93 2.98 -2.15
C LEU A 68 -6.86 3.06 -3.68
N GLU A 69 -7.59 4.02 -4.25
CA GLU A 69 -7.44 4.32 -5.67
C GLU A 69 -5.97 4.62 -6.01
N PRO A 70 -5.51 4.27 -7.20
CA PRO A 70 -4.09 4.41 -7.57
C PRO A 70 -3.56 5.83 -7.40
N ARG A 71 -4.36 6.83 -7.76
CA ARG A 71 -4.02 8.25 -7.61
C ARG A 71 -3.72 8.63 -6.17
N THR A 72 -4.56 8.21 -5.23
CA THR A 72 -4.42 8.54 -3.81
C THR A 72 -3.15 7.91 -3.24
N LEU A 73 -2.93 6.62 -3.49
CA LEU A 73 -1.72 5.93 -3.04
C LEU A 73 -0.46 6.59 -3.62
N ALA A 74 -0.46 6.87 -4.91
CA ALA A 74 0.68 7.49 -5.58
C ALA A 74 1.02 8.85 -4.97
N LYS A 75 0.02 9.68 -4.68
CA LYS A 75 0.23 10.98 -4.03
C LYS A 75 0.77 10.87 -2.61
N MET A 76 0.30 9.88 -1.85
CA MET A 76 0.85 9.61 -0.52
C MET A 76 2.32 9.22 -0.60
N LEU A 77 2.67 8.33 -1.51
CA LEU A 77 4.05 7.89 -1.71
C LEU A 77 4.96 9.03 -2.19
N ASP A 78 4.45 9.89 -3.07
CA ASP A 78 5.18 11.07 -3.53
C ASP A 78 5.51 12.03 -2.38
N ALA A 79 4.53 12.28 -1.52
CA ALA A 79 4.70 13.17 -0.36
C ALA A 79 5.64 12.59 0.70
N LEU A 80 5.69 11.27 0.85
CA LEU A 80 6.56 10.59 1.81
C LEU A 80 8.02 10.51 1.38
N ASP A 81 8.29 10.60 0.10
CA ASP A 81 9.64 10.53 -0.47
C ASP A 81 10.48 9.35 0.07
N ILE A 82 9.92 8.16 0.02
CA ILE A 82 10.53 6.96 0.58
C ILE A 82 11.84 6.64 -0.15
N GLY A 83 12.91 6.45 0.61
CA GLY A 83 14.24 6.12 0.09
C GLY A 83 14.61 4.65 0.29
N ALA A 84 15.67 4.23 -0.41
CA ALA A 84 16.14 2.85 -0.42
C ALA A 84 16.62 2.32 0.93
N ASP A 85 16.93 3.22 1.87
CA ASP A 85 17.39 2.86 3.21
C ASP A 85 16.26 2.93 4.27
N ASP A 86 15.04 3.29 3.86
CA ASP A 86 13.94 3.47 4.80
C ASP A 86 13.28 2.16 5.20
N LEU A 87 12.97 2.03 6.49
CA LEU A 87 12.07 1.02 7.03
C LEU A 87 10.68 1.62 7.17
N VAL A 88 9.68 0.99 6.55
CA VAL A 88 8.32 1.49 6.47
C VAL A 88 7.35 0.59 7.20
N LEU A 89 6.47 1.17 8.02
CA LEU A 89 5.30 0.50 8.57
C LEU A 89 4.07 0.88 7.76
N ASP A 90 3.43 -0.11 7.15
CA ASP A 90 2.21 0.04 6.36
C ASP A 90 1.03 -0.52 7.17
N ILE A 91 0.23 0.38 7.76
CA ILE A 91 -0.87 0.03 8.68
C ILE A 91 -2.18 -0.11 7.89
N GLY A 92 -2.82 -1.26 8.04
CA GLY A 92 -4.03 -1.60 7.31
C GLY A 92 -3.73 -2.10 5.90
N ALA A 93 -2.72 -2.94 5.78
CA ALA A 93 -2.16 -3.38 4.52
C ALA A 93 -3.12 -4.19 3.63
N GLY A 94 -4.23 -4.70 4.17
CA GLY A 94 -5.18 -5.52 3.42
C GLY A 94 -4.53 -6.75 2.85
N TYR A 95 -4.67 -6.96 1.55
CA TYR A 95 -4.05 -8.08 0.83
C TYR A 95 -2.59 -7.82 0.42
N GLY A 96 -2.01 -6.67 0.77
CA GLY A 96 -0.59 -6.41 0.62
C GLY A 96 -0.16 -5.61 -0.62
N TYR A 97 -1.08 -5.02 -1.37
CA TYR A 97 -0.72 -4.24 -2.57
C TYR A 97 0.20 -3.06 -2.25
N SER A 98 -0.19 -2.22 -1.31
CA SER A 98 0.62 -1.07 -0.91
C SER A 98 2.00 -1.47 -0.40
N ALA A 99 2.06 -2.54 0.40
CA ALA A 99 3.33 -3.08 0.88
C ALA A 99 4.22 -3.56 -0.27
N ALA A 100 3.66 -4.21 -1.28
CA ALA A 100 4.39 -4.64 -2.47
C ALA A 100 4.97 -3.44 -3.25
N VAL A 101 4.18 -2.38 -3.43
CA VAL A 101 4.64 -1.15 -4.10
C VAL A 101 5.77 -0.50 -3.30
N ILE A 102 5.58 -0.33 -1.99
CA ILE A 102 6.58 0.29 -1.10
C ILE A 102 7.87 -0.55 -1.07
N ALA A 103 7.77 -1.86 -1.10
CA ALA A 103 8.92 -2.77 -1.08
C ALA A 103 9.88 -2.57 -2.26
N HIS A 104 9.39 -2.06 -3.38
CA HIS A 104 10.25 -1.68 -4.51
C HIS A 104 11.08 -0.42 -4.24
N MET A 105 10.73 0.38 -3.24
CA MET A 105 11.36 1.67 -2.97
C MET A 105 12.13 1.69 -1.66
N ALA A 106 11.73 0.89 -0.67
CA ALA A 106 12.26 0.86 0.68
C ALA A 106 13.25 -0.31 0.88
N VAL A 107 14.03 -0.26 1.95
CA VAL A 107 14.87 -1.39 2.34
C VAL A 107 14.02 -2.55 2.83
N ALA A 108 12.98 -2.26 3.60
CA ALA A 108 12.03 -3.25 4.10
C ALA A 108 10.71 -2.60 4.48
N VAL A 109 9.65 -3.41 4.48
CA VAL A 109 8.30 -3.00 4.85
C VAL A 109 7.75 -3.98 5.88
N VAL A 110 7.14 -3.43 6.92
CA VAL A 110 6.29 -4.19 7.84
C VAL A 110 4.83 -3.89 7.47
N ALA A 111 4.12 -4.90 7.00
CA ALA A 111 2.72 -4.79 6.60
C ALA A 111 1.85 -5.27 7.77
N LEU A 112 1.18 -4.33 8.44
CA LEU A 112 0.31 -4.60 9.57
C LEU A 112 -1.13 -4.76 9.11
N GLU A 113 -1.72 -5.91 9.38
CA GLU A 113 -3.13 -6.20 9.11
C GLU A 113 -3.78 -6.86 10.31
N GLU A 114 -4.95 -6.37 10.70
CA GLU A 114 -5.70 -6.87 11.86
C GLU A 114 -6.52 -8.11 11.53
N ASP A 115 -7.06 -8.20 10.31
CA ASP A 115 -7.79 -9.37 9.85
C ASP A 115 -6.80 -10.51 9.56
N GLU A 116 -6.89 -11.59 10.31
CA GLU A 116 -5.95 -12.69 10.22
C GLU A 116 -6.00 -13.42 8.86
N ASP A 117 -7.18 -13.52 8.26
CA ASP A 117 -7.35 -14.15 6.95
C ASP A 117 -6.73 -13.28 5.84
N MET A 118 -6.96 -11.96 5.87
CA MET A 118 -6.31 -11.02 4.96
C MET A 118 -4.79 -11.04 5.14
N ALA A 119 -4.31 -11.05 6.39
CA ALA A 119 -2.87 -11.10 6.67
C ALA A 119 -2.22 -12.35 6.09
N ARG A 120 -2.87 -13.50 6.22
CA ARG A 120 -2.39 -14.75 5.63
C ARG A 120 -2.36 -14.69 4.10
N ASP A 121 -3.44 -14.19 3.49
CA ASP A 121 -3.52 -14.03 2.04
C ASP A 121 -2.49 -13.02 1.53
N ALA A 122 -2.24 -11.94 2.28
CA ALA A 122 -1.19 -10.99 1.98
C ALA A 122 0.19 -11.63 1.98
N GLU A 123 0.49 -12.42 3.00
CA GLU A 123 1.77 -13.14 3.10
C GLU A 123 1.98 -14.08 1.91
N GLU A 124 0.96 -14.87 1.56
CA GLU A 124 1.01 -15.77 0.41
C GLU A 124 1.19 -14.99 -0.91
N GLY A 125 0.45 -13.92 -1.11
CA GLY A 125 0.53 -13.08 -2.31
C GLY A 125 1.89 -12.39 -2.48
N LEU A 126 2.43 -11.87 -1.39
CA LEU A 126 3.74 -11.23 -1.37
C LEU A 126 4.88 -12.23 -1.63
N MET A 127 4.77 -13.42 -1.05
CA MET A 127 5.72 -14.51 -1.30
C MET A 127 5.68 -14.96 -2.77
N ALA A 128 4.49 -15.14 -3.33
CA ALA A 128 4.31 -15.51 -4.74
C ALA A 128 4.85 -14.44 -5.69
N ALA A 129 4.80 -13.17 -5.30
CA ALA A 129 5.35 -12.04 -6.06
C ALA A 129 6.88 -11.87 -5.88
N GLY A 130 7.52 -12.69 -5.06
CA GLY A 130 8.96 -12.61 -4.81
C GLY A 130 9.38 -11.43 -3.92
N MET A 131 8.47 -10.88 -3.13
CA MET A 131 8.75 -9.77 -2.21
C MET A 131 9.37 -10.32 -0.92
N ASP A 132 10.68 -10.45 -0.87
CA ASP A 132 11.42 -11.00 0.26
C ASP A 132 11.75 -9.97 1.36
N ASN A 133 11.47 -8.69 1.11
CA ASN A 133 11.71 -7.60 2.05
C ASN A 133 10.43 -7.06 2.71
N VAL A 134 9.36 -7.86 2.75
CA VAL A 134 8.12 -7.54 3.45
C VAL A 134 7.88 -8.55 4.57
N ILE A 135 7.62 -8.03 5.77
CA ILE A 135 7.16 -8.82 6.91
C ILE A 135 5.68 -8.53 7.10
N VAL A 136 4.83 -9.56 7.07
CA VAL A 136 3.42 -9.41 7.40
C VAL A 136 3.24 -9.65 8.90
N HIS A 137 2.68 -8.66 9.59
CA HIS A 137 2.41 -8.70 11.01
C HIS A 137 0.89 -8.66 11.24
N ALA A 138 0.34 -9.72 11.82
CA ALA A 138 -1.07 -9.77 12.18
C ALA A 138 -1.24 -9.24 13.61
N GLY A 139 -2.06 -8.19 13.76
CA GLY A 139 -2.29 -7.59 15.07
C GLY A 139 -3.18 -6.36 15.00
N PRO A 140 -3.55 -5.80 16.16
CA PRO A 140 -4.38 -4.61 16.23
C PRO A 140 -3.71 -3.43 15.51
N LEU A 141 -4.45 -2.73 14.66
CA LEU A 141 -3.91 -1.60 13.89
C LEU A 141 -3.43 -0.47 14.82
N SER A 142 -4.15 -0.25 15.92
CA SER A 142 -3.83 0.79 16.91
C SER A 142 -2.55 0.53 17.71
N ALA A 143 -2.05 -0.70 17.71
CA ALA A 143 -0.83 -1.08 18.42
C ALA A 143 0.44 -0.89 17.58
N GLY A 144 0.30 -0.73 16.28
CA GLY A 144 1.46 -0.76 15.38
C GLY A 144 2.17 -2.12 15.43
N ALA A 145 3.48 -2.11 15.20
CA ALA A 145 4.33 -3.30 15.25
C ALA A 145 5.70 -2.93 15.83
N ALA A 146 5.72 -2.62 17.12
CA ALA A 146 6.91 -2.11 17.81
C ALA A 146 8.11 -3.06 17.77
N GLU A 147 7.87 -4.37 17.71
CA GLU A 147 8.94 -5.38 17.69
C GLU A 147 9.85 -5.30 16.46
N HIS A 148 9.35 -4.71 15.37
CA HIS A 148 10.10 -4.57 14.11
C HIS A 148 10.63 -3.15 13.89
N GLY A 149 10.24 -2.19 14.73
CA GLY A 149 10.65 -0.79 14.62
C GLY A 149 11.98 -0.46 15.27
N PRO A 150 12.32 0.83 15.39
CA PRO A 150 11.53 1.99 14.96
C PRO A 150 11.56 2.22 13.44
N TYR A 151 10.59 3.01 12.95
CA TYR A 151 10.36 3.22 11.51
C TYR A 151 10.77 4.60 11.04
N ASP A 152 11.27 4.69 9.81
CA ASP A 152 11.53 5.95 9.12
C ASP A 152 10.22 6.59 8.60
N VAL A 153 9.28 5.74 8.21
CA VAL A 153 7.99 6.14 7.63
C VAL A 153 6.89 5.24 8.19
N ILE A 154 5.78 5.85 8.58
CA ILE A 154 4.55 5.14 8.93
C ILE A 154 3.42 5.65 8.03
N LEU A 155 2.73 4.73 7.37
CA LEU A 155 1.62 5.01 6.46
C LEU A 155 0.37 4.30 6.96
N VAL A 156 -0.75 5.02 7.02
CA VAL A 156 -2.05 4.43 7.39
C VAL A 156 -2.99 4.41 6.18
N GLN A 157 -3.48 3.22 5.86
CA GLN A 157 -4.45 2.98 4.80
C GLN A 157 -5.85 3.25 5.35
N GLY A 158 -6.44 4.35 5.04
CA GLY A 158 -7.77 4.70 5.47
C GLY A 158 -7.84 5.97 6.30
N GLY A 159 -9.06 6.36 6.64
CA GLY A 159 -9.31 7.56 7.45
C GLY A 159 -9.14 7.29 8.93
N ILE A 160 -8.44 8.19 9.60
CA ILE A 160 -8.29 8.19 11.06
C ILE A 160 -8.64 9.56 11.61
N SER A 161 -9.20 9.60 12.82
CA SER A 161 -9.47 10.83 13.55
C SER A 161 -8.30 11.23 14.44
N ASP A 162 -7.65 10.26 15.04
CA ASP A 162 -6.54 10.44 15.95
C ASP A 162 -5.45 9.40 15.67
N ILE A 163 -4.19 9.82 15.89
CA ILE A 163 -3.04 8.92 15.78
C ILE A 163 -2.76 8.38 17.19
N PRO A 164 -2.81 7.05 17.42
CA PRO A 164 -2.46 6.49 18.72
C PRO A 164 -1.02 6.80 19.11
N ASP A 165 -0.79 7.19 20.35
CA ASP A 165 0.55 7.47 20.87
C ASP A 165 1.49 6.28 20.69
N ALA A 166 0.99 5.06 20.87
CA ALA A 166 1.75 3.83 20.66
C ALA A 166 2.34 3.74 19.25
N VAL A 167 1.62 4.23 18.24
CA VAL A 167 2.10 4.24 16.85
C VAL A 167 3.13 5.35 16.64
N ILE A 168 2.88 6.56 17.15
CA ILE A 168 3.81 7.68 17.04
C ILE A 168 5.14 7.34 17.71
N ASP A 169 5.12 6.65 18.84
CA ASP A 169 6.32 6.26 19.59
C ASP A 169 7.22 5.27 18.81
N GLN A 170 6.70 4.65 17.76
CA GLN A 170 7.45 3.75 16.88
C GLN A 170 8.14 4.46 15.72
N LEU A 171 7.90 5.76 15.57
CA LEU A 171 8.51 6.56 14.52
C LEU A 171 9.86 7.11 15.00
N LYS A 172 10.88 7.00 14.16
CA LYS A 172 12.19 7.61 14.43
C LYS A 172 12.09 9.13 14.49
N ASP A 173 13.02 9.78 15.19
CA ASP A 173 13.17 11.23 15.14
C ASP A 173 13.38 11.69 13.68
N GLY A 174 12.61 12.68 13.26
CA GLY A 174 12.61 13.15 11.88
C GLY A 174 11.83 12.25 10.91
N GLY A 175 11.21 11.18 11.40
CA GLY A 175 10.39 10.30 10.59
C GLY A 175 9.11 10.96 10.10
N LEU A 176 8.55 10.40 9.03
CA LEU A 176 7.31 10.89 8.41
C LEU A 176 6.14 9.96 8.69
N PHE A 177 5.00 10.56 8.98
CA PHE A 177 3.72 9.89 9.13
C PHE A 177 2.74 10.39 8.08
N ALA A 178 2.09 9.49 7.36
CA ALA A 178 1.04 9.84 6.40
C ALA A 178 -0.25 9.09 6.68
N CYS A 179 -1.36 9.80 6.58
CA CYS A 179 -2.70 9.23 6.68
C CYS A 179 -3.68 10.02 5.82
N ARG A 180 -4.86 9.47 5.59
CA ARG A 180 -5.99 10.24 5.11
C ARG A 180 -6.77 10.75 6.31
N CYS A 181 -7.09 12.04 6.34
CA CYS A 181 -8.05 12.58 7.29
C CYS A 181 -9.47 12.09 6.97
N LEU A 182 -10.36 12.06 7.96
CA LEU A 182 -11.76 11.62 7.80
C LEU A 182 -12.50 12.35 6.67
N PHE A 183 -12.08 13.57 6.33
CA PHE A 183 -12.66 14.37 5.25
C PHE A 183 -11.95 14.21 3.90
N GLY A 184 -11.13 13.18 3.74
CA GLY A 184 -10.48 12.83 2.47
C GLY A 184 -9.18 13.60 2.17
N ALA A 185 -8.75 14.53 3.00
CA ALA A 185 -7.49 15.22 2.82
C ALA A 185 -6.30 14.33 3.19
N LEU A 186 -5.23 14.39 2.40
CA LEU A 186 -3.95 13.76 2.72
C LEU A 186 -3.24 14.59 3.80
N GLY A 187 -2.90 13.95 4.93
CA GLY A 187 -2.07 14.53 5.96
C GLY A 187 -0.70 13.86 5.98
N VAL A 188 0.35 14.66 5.91
CA VAL A 188 1.74 14.21 6.10
C VAL A 188 2.36 15.06 7.18
N VAL A 189 2.92 14.42 8.21
CA VAL A 189 3.51 15.08 9.37
C VAL A 189 4.90 14.51 9.63
N ARG A 190 5.85 15.40 9.86
CA ARG A 190 7.20 15.04 10.32
C ARG A 190 7.25 15.17 11.83
N PHE A 191 7.74 14.15 12.50
CA PHE A 191 7.96 14.11 13.93
C PHE A 191 9.46 14.19 14.24
N GLY A 192 9.82 15.06 15.18
CA GLY A 192 11.20 15.25 15.55
C GLY A 192 11.38 16.34 16.60
#